data_a214576cd2be8c54d27af6f0f1164ad2
#
_entry.id   a214576cd2be8c54d27af6f0f1164ad2
#
_cell.length_a   1.000
_cell.length_b   1.000
_cell.length_c   1.000
_cell.angle_alpha   90.00
_cell.angle_beta   90.00
_cell.angle_gamma   90.00
#
_symmetry.space_group_name_H-M   'P 1'
#
loop_
_entity.id
_entity.type
_entity.pdbx_description
1 polymer ?
#
loop_
_entity_poly.entity_id
_entity_poly.type
_entity_poly.pdbx_seq_one_letter_code
_entity_poly.pdbx_strand_id
1 'polypeptide(L)'
;KGKNPLNQRELDEAAAIFDSLYSPFDIEAILAIGDTDSFLRPGLPRNVLRDLRRGRWAIQNHTDLHGLNRHEAHEEVSRFLAESHNAGKRCVRIVHGRGYGSPGREGILRQLVKGWLARRNDILAFCHAPSYDGGEGALWVLLKAKTTERGVSKNNALLAKSMNKLIC
;
A
#
# COMPACT_ATOMS: atom_id res chain seq x y z
N LYS A 1 29.33 -4.78 -7.82
CA LYS A 1 29.03 -5.20 -8.17
C LYS A 1 28.26 -5.64 -7.63
N GLY A 2 28.58 -5.35 -7.13
CA GLY A 2 27.90 -5.89 -6.52
C GLY A 2 26.78 -6.39 -7.06
N LYS A 3 26.66 -6.01 -7.64
CA LYS A 3 25.75 -6.35 -8.13
C LYS A 3 26.02 -6.85 -9.29
N ASN A 4 26.11 -7.96 -9.27
CA ASN A 4 25.99 -8.59 -10.39
C ASN A 4 24.81 -8.25 -11.04
N PRO A 5 24.79 -7.78 -12.25
CA PRO A 5 23.57 -7.65 -13.00
C PRO A 5 22.94 -9.01 -13.07
N LEU A 6 21.64 -9.05 -12.96
CA LEU A 6 20.93 -10.30 -13.10
C LEU A 6 21.18 -10.83 -14.52
N ASN A 7 21.39 -12.13 -14.63
CA ASN A 7 21.53 -12.72 -15.94
C ASN A 7 20.15 -12.79 -16.60
N GLN A 8 20.12 -13.09 -17.88
CA GLN A 8 18.88 -13.08 -18.63
C GLN A 8 17.83 -14.02 -18.04
N ARG A 9 18.29 -15.18 -17.56
CA ARG A 9 17.39 -16.14 -16.96
C ARG A 9 16.73 -15.58 -15.70
N GLU A 10 17.49 -14.91 -14.86
CA GLU A 10 16.94 -14.32 -13.66
C GLU A 10 15.96 -13.19 -13.95
N LEU A 11 16.27 -12.40 -14.99
CA LEU A 11 15.37 -11.36 -15.44
C LEU A 11 14.07 -11.95 -15.97
N ASP A 12 14.17 -13.04 -16.73
CA ASP A 12 13.00 -13.72 -17.27
C ASP A 12 12.15 -14.31 -16.15
N GLU A 13 12.79 -14.88 -15.13
CA GLU A 13 12.07 -15.43 -13.98
C GLU A 13 11.35 -14.33 -13.22
N ALA A 14 12.02 -13.19 -13.01
CA ALA A 14 11.40 -12.06 -12.32
C ALA A 14 10.21 -11.53 -13.11
N ALA A 15 10.35 -11.43 -14.43
CA ALA A 15 9.26 -10.98 -15.28
C ALA A 15 8.09 -11.97 -15.24
N ALA A 16 8.40 -13.27 -15.25
CA ALA A 16 7.36 -14.28 -15.21
C ALA A 16 6.61 -14.25 -13.89
N ILE A 17 7.33 -14.02 -12.78
CA ILE A 17 6.69 -13.89 -11.47
C ILE A 17 5.76 -12.68 -11.46
N PHE A 18 6.24 -11.56 -11.99
CA PHE A 18 5.42 -10.36 -12.07
C PHE A 18 4.18 -10.61 -12.92
N ASP A 19 4.38 -11.25 -14.08
CA ASP A 19 3.26 -11.54 -14.97
C ASP A 19 2.27 -12.52 -14.36
N SER A 20 2.76 -13.46 -13.54
CA SER A 20 1.85 -14.41 -12.90
C SER A 20 1.04 -13.76 -11.77
N LEU A 21 1.59 -12.69 -11.17
CA LEU A 21 0.86 -11.96 -10.14
C LEU A 21 -0.25 -11.10 -10.75
N TYR A 22 -0.05 -10.65 -11.98
CA TYR A 22 -0.99 -9.73 -12.62
C TYR A 22 -1.22 -10.16 -14.05
N SER A 23 -2.43 -10.62 -14.34
CA SER A 23 -2.81 -10.86 -15.73
C SER A 23 -2.87 -9.52 -16.47
N PRO A 24 -2.85 -9.53 -17.79
CA PRO A 24 -2.99 -8.27 -18.55
C PRO A 24 -4.24 -7.48 -18.16
N PHE A 25 -5.32 -8.20 -17.88
CA PHE A 25 -6.56 -7.58 -17.45
C PHE A 25 -6.37 -6.89 -16.09
N ASP A 26 -5.65 -7.55 -15.18
CA ASP A 26 -5.38 -6.98 -13.86
C ASP A 26 -4.49 -5.75 -13.95
N ILE A 27 -3.51 -5.78 -14.84
CA ILE A 27 -2.61 -4.64 -15.02
C ILE A 27 -3.38 -3.42 -15.51
N GLU A 28 -4.31 -3.62 -16.45
CA GLU A 28 -5.12 -2.53 -16.94
C GLU A 28 -5.96 -1.95 -15.81
N ALA A 29 -6.56 -2.79 -14.99
CA ALA A 29 -7.35 -2.34 -13.85
C ALA A 29 -6.49 -1.61 -12.83
N ILE A 30 -5.27 -2.10 -12.59
CA ILE A 30 -4.32 -1.47 -11.67
C ILE A 30 -3.95 -0.08 -12.16
N LEU A 31 -3.66 0.04 -13.46
CA LEU A 31 -3.27 1.34 -14.02
C LEU A 31 -4.44 2.33 -14.00
N ALA A 32 -5.65 1.84 -14.20
CA ALA A 32 -6.83 2.70 -14.14
C ALA A 32 -7.01 3.26 -12.73
N ILE A 33 -6.79 2.44 -11.69
CA ILE A 33 -6.85 2.91 -10.32
C ILE A 33 -5.74 3.92 -10.07
N GLY A 34 -4.55 3.69 -10.64
CA GLY A 34 -3.41 4.56 -10.46
C GLY A 34 -3.59 5.95 -11.05
N ASP A 35 -4.60 6.14 -11.89
CA ASP A 35 -4.88 7.47 -12.43
C ASP A 35 -5.62 8.36 -11.45
N THR A 36 -6.11 7.80 -10.34
CA THR A 36 -6.83 8.58 -9.35
C THR A 36 -5.86 9.18 -8.33
N ASP A 37 -6.25 10.31 -7.77
CA ASP A 37 -5.42 10.98 -6.78
C ASP A 37 -5.55 10.37 -5.39
N SER A 38 -6.61 9.64 -5.16
CA SER A 38 -6.85 9.09 -3.83
C SER A 38 -7.72 7.84 -3.94
N PHE A 39 -7.76 7.09 -2.87
CA PHE A 39 -8.51 5.84 -2.82
C PHE A 39 -9.15 5.68 -1.45
N LEU A 40 -10.38 5.20 -1.44
CA LEU A 40 -11.09 4.84 -0.23
C LEU A 40 -11.70 3.47 -0.46
N ARG A 41 -11.43 2.53 0.42
CA ARG A 41 -11.96 1.18 0.29
C ARG A 41 -13.49 1.23 0.29
N PRO A 42 -14.14 0.54 -0.66
CA PRO A 42 -15.61 0.51 -0.69
C PRO A 42 -16.17 0.04 0.65
N GLY A 43 -17.22 0.68 1.08
CA GLY A 43 -17.85 0.36 2.36
C GLY A 43 -17.41 1.26 3.51
N LEU A 44 -16.38 2.07 3.31
CA LEU A 44 -15.94 3.00 4.34
C LEU A 44 -16.55 4.37 4.11
N PRO A 45 -16.84 5.12 5.18
CA PRO A 45 -17.40 6.45 5.02
C PRO A 45 -16.37 7.43 4.46
N ARG A 46 -16.86 8.41 3.72
CA ARG A 46 -15.99 9.39 3.05
C ARG A 46 -15.14 10.22 4.02
N ASN A 47 -15.59 10.37 5.25
CA ASN A 47 -14.85 11.15 6.21
C ASN A 47 -13.50 10.51 6.56
N VAL A 48 -13.32 9.22 6.31
CA VAL A 48 -12.03 8.57 6.53
C VAL A 48 -10.98 9.21 5.62
N LEU A 49 -11.29 9.36 4.34
CA LEU A 49 -10.35 9.96 3.40
C LEU A 49 -10.12 11.44 3.70
N ARG A 50 -11.18 12.17 4.06
CA ARG A 50 -11.06 13.56 4.44
C ARG A 50 -10.14 13.71 5.64
N ASP A 51 -10.32 12.87 6.65
CA ASP A 51 -9.49 12.91 7.85
C ASP A 51 -8.04 12.56 7.56
N LEU A 52 -7.82 11.60 6.65
CA LEU A 52 -6.47 11.25 6.23
C LEU A 52 -5.78 12.46 5.59
N ARG A 53 -6.48 13.15 4.69
CA ARG A 53 -5.93 14.33 4.04
C ARG A 53 -5.61 15.44 5.03
N ARG A 54 -6.36 15.53 6.10
CA ARG A 54 -6.18 16.55 7.12
C ARG A 54 -5.11 16.21 8.15
N GLY A 55 -4.52 15.02 8.03
CA GLY A 55 -3.45 14.63 8.93
C GLY A 55 -3.91 14.13 10.28
N ARG A 56 -5.12 13.57 10.35
CA ARG A 56 -5.62 13.02 11.61
C ARG A 56 -4.73 11.96 12.20
N TRP A 57 -4.09 11.15 11.34
CA TRP A 57 -3.19 10.11 11.79
C TRP A 57 -1.76 10.54 11.55
N ALA A 58 -0.92 10.43 12.58
CA ALA A 58 0.50 10.72 12.44
C ALA A 58 1.16 9.67 11.56
N ILE A 59 2.15 10.11 10.76
CA ILE A 59 2.92 9.20 9.92
C ILE A 59 3.88 8.44 10.84
N GLN A 60 3.74 7.13 10.89
CA GLN A 60 4.49 6.29 11.82
C GLN A 60 5.64 5.53 11.19
N ASN A 61 5.69 5.48 9.87
CA ASN A 61 6.78 4.82 9.16
C ASN A 61 6.79 5.34 7.73
N HIS A 62 7.92 5.17 7.04
CA HIS A 62 7.99 5.59 5.65
C HIS A 62 9.00 4.75 4.88
N THR A 63 8.84 4.71 3.57
CA THR A 63 9.81 4.09 2.68
C THR A 63 9.92 4.90 1.40
N ASP A 64 11.06 4.80 0.74
CA ASP A 64 11.33 5.53 -0.48
C ASP A 64 11.65 4.53 -1.58
N LEU A 65 10.88 4.58 -2.65
CA LEU A 65 10.99 3.65 -3.76
C LEU A 65 11.72 4.23 -4.96
N HIS A 66 12.14 5.51 -4.88
CA HIS A 66 12.75 6.10 -6.07
C HIS A 66 14.01 5.33 -6.46
N GLY A 67 14.23 5.19 -7.75
CA GLY A 67 15.38 4.45 -8.24
C GLY A 67 15.20 2.95 -8.30
N LEU A 68 14.15 2.40 -7.72
CA LEU A 68 13.90 0.97 -7.78
C LEU A 68 13.17 0.61 -9.07
N ASN A 69 13.43 -0.59 -9.59
CA ASN A 69 12.65 -1.08 -10.71
C ASN A 69 11.33 -1.64 -10.19
N ARG A 70 10.45 -2.07 -11.10
CA ARG A 70 9.10 -2.52 -10.72
C ARG A 70 9.13 -3.68 -9.73
N HIS A 71 9.99 -4.63 -9.99
CA HIS A 71 10.08 -5.82 -9.15
C HIS A 71 10.59 -5.45 -7.75
N GLU A 72 11.66 -4.67 -7.71
CA GLU A 72 12.23 -4.21 -6.44
C GLU A 72 11.23 -3.38 -5.66
N ALA A 73 10.52 -2.49 -6.34
CA ALA A 73 9.53 -1.65 -5.69
C ALA A 73 8.38 -2.48 -5.13
N HIS A 74 7.92 -3.47 -5.88
CA HIS A 74 6.84 -4.34 -5.42
C HIS A 74 7.25 -5.09 -4.17
N GLU A 75 8.47 -5.64 -4.16
CA GLU A 75 8.98 -6.35 -2.99
C GLU A 75 9.10 -5.41 -1.80
N GLU A 76 9.62 -4.22 -2.02
CA GLU A 76 9.79 -3.27 -0.93
C GLU A 76 8.44 -2.83 -0.35
N VAL A 77 7.46 -2.54 -1.20
CA VAL A 77 6.14 -2.15 -0.74
C VAL A 77 5.52 -3.29 0.09
N SER A 78 5.61 -4.52 -0.41
CA SER A 78 5.06 -5.67 0.29
C SER A 78 5.71 -5.87 1.64
N ARG A 79 7.05 -5.81 1.69
CA ARG A 79 7.80 -5.96 2.93
C ARG A 79 7.46 -4.84 3.91
N PHE A 80 7.50 -3.61 3.42
CA PHE A 80 7.25 -2.42 4.22
C PHE A 80 5.86 -2.44 4.85
N LEU A 81 4.85 -2.77 4.04
CA LEU A 81 3.49 -2.79 4.54
C LEU A 81 3.26 -3.93 5.54
N ALA A 82 3.84 -5.09 5.27
CA ALA A 82 3.74 -6.20 6.21
C ALA A 82 4.38 -5.85 7.55
N GLU A 83 5.57 -5.27 7.52
CA GLU A 83 6.25 -4.87 8.75
C GLU A 83 5.48 -3.78 9.49
N SER A 84 4.98 -2.79 8.76
CA SER A 84 4.23 -1.70 9.37
C SER A 84 2.95 -2.21 10.01
N HIS A 85 2.22 -3.07 9.31
CA HIS A 85 1.01 -3.64 9.84
C HIS A 85 1.28 -4.50 11.08
N ASN A 86 2.31 -5.32 11.01
CA ASN A 86 2.69 -6.17 12.14
C ASN A 86 3.13 -5.37 13.36
N ALA A 87 3.72 -4.20 13.13
CA ALA A 87 4.14 -3.31 14.21
C ALA A 87 3.00 -2.44 14.75
N GLY A 88 1.79 -2.59 14.22
CA GLY A 88 0.64 -1.83 14.67
C GLY A 88 0.58 -0.41 14.14
N LYS A 89 1.35 -0.10 13.10
CA LYS A 89 1.34 1.25 12.53
C LYS A 89 0.03 1.45 11.76
N ARG A 90 -0.56 2.64 11.88
CA ARG A 90 -1.83 2.91 11.22
C ARG A 90 -1.68 3.78 9.99
N CYS A 91 -0.71 4.68 9.97
CA CYS A 91 -0.54 5.57 8.84
C CYS A 91 0.93 5.61 8.46
N VAL A 92 1.20 5.44 7.17
CA VAL A 92 2.58 5.37 6.68
C VAL A 92 2.70 6.21 5.42
N ARG A 93 3.94 6.55 5.05
CA ARG A 93 4.23 7.30 3.85
C ARG A 93 5.06 6.48 2.91
N ILE A 94 4.69 6.47 1.63
CA ILE A 94 5.45 5.80 0.59
C ILE A 94 5.87 6.85 -0.43
N VAL A 95 7.16 7.00 -0.63
CA VAL A 95 7.71 7.95 -1.59
C VAL A 95 8.02 7.19 -2.87
N HIS A 96 7.33 7.52 -3.94
CA HIS A 96 7.56 6.86 -5.24
C HIS A 96 8.31 7.78 -6.23
N GLY A 97 8.45 9.06 -5.88
CA GLY A 97 9.12 10.02 -6.73
C GLY A 97 8.15 10.75 -7.63
N ARG A 98 8.63 11.82 -8.21
CA ARG A 98 7.78 12.68 -9.07
C ARG A 98 7.94 12.38 -10.56
N GLY A 99 8.87 11.51 -10.92
CA GLY A 99 9.06 11.12 -12.31
C GLY A 99 9.92 12.07 -13.12
N TYR A 100 10.69 12.91 -12.48
CA TYR A 100 11.50 13.88 -13.22
C TYR A 100 12.73 13.28 -13.88
N GLY A 101 13.26 12.22 -13.31
CA GLY A 101 14.51 11.67 -13.78
C GLY A 101 14.40 10.70 -14.94
N SER A 102 13.24 10.06 -15.11
CA SER A 102 13.04 9.03 -16.12
C SER A 102 11.63 9.10 -16.65
N PRO A 103 11.42 9.89 -17.69
CA PRO A 103 10.06 10.05 -18.23
C PRO A 103 9.44 8.69 -18.55
N GLY A 104 8.23 8.49 -18.11
CA GLY A 104 7.48 7.26 -18.32
C GLY A 104 7.74 6.18 -17.31
N ARG A 105 8.98 6.02 -16.83
CA ARG A 105 9.32 4.97 -15.90
C ARG A 105 8.77 5.25 -14.50
N GLU A 106 9.06 6.43 -13.98
CA GLU A 106 8.59 6.77 -12.64
C GLU A 106 7.10 7.05 -12.62
N GLY A 107 6.56 7.52 -13.74
CA GLY A 107 5.12 7.67 -13.88
C GLY A 107 4.41 6.35 -13.77
N ILE A 108 4.97 5.32 -14.40
CA ILE A 108 4.41 3.97 -14.32
C ILE A 108 4.53 3.44 -12.90
N LEU A 109 5.67 3.67 -12.24
CA LEU A 109 5.84 3.22 -10.87
C LEU A 109 4.80 3.83 -9.95
N ARG A 110 4.52 5.13 -10.10
CA ARG A 110 3.50 5.79 -9.32
C ARG A 110 2.14 5.10 -9.48
N GLN A 111 1.76 4.82 -10.73
CA GLN A 111 0.50 4.16 -11.02
C GLN A 111 0.47 2.75 -10.45
N LEU A 112 1.56 2.00 -10.59
CA LEU A 112 1.63 0.64 -10.08
C LEU A 112 1.51 0.60 -8.57
N VAL A 113 2.20 1.51 -7.88
CA VAL A 113 2.14 1.56 -6.41
C VAL A 113 0.70 1.79 -5.96
N LYS A 114 0.00 2.74 -6.57
CA LYS A 114 -1.39 3.00 -6.22
C LYS A 114 -2.26 1.78 -6.47
N GLY A 115 -2.05 1.10 -7.58
CA GLY A 115 -2.81 -0.11 -7.89
C GLY A 115 -2.52 -1.24 -6.91
N TRP A 116 -1.26 -1.44 -6.55
CA TRP A 116 -0.89 -2.46 -5.57
C TRP A 116 -1.57 -2.20 -4.22
N LEU A 117 -1.56 -0.94 -3.78
CA LEU A 117 -2.18 -0.56 -2.51
C LEU A 117 -3.68 -0.83 -2.54
N ALA A 118 -4.34 -0.46 -3.63
CA ALA A 118 -5.79 -0.63 -3.72
C ALA A 118 -6.21 -2.10 -3.69
N ARG A 119 -5.33 -2.99 -4.10
CA ARG A 119 -5.64 -4.42 -4.13
C ARG A 119 -5.34 -5.14 -2.82
N ARG A 120 -4.67 -4.47 -1.89
CA ARG A 120 -4.36 -5.11 -0.61
C ARG A 120 -5.52 -4.96 0.36
N ASN A 121 -5.83 -6.04 1.05
CA ASN A 121 -6.93 -6.03 2.02
C ASN A 121 -6.64 -5.19 3.25
N ASP A 122 -5.38 -4.97 3.56
CA ASP A 122 -4.99 -4.22 4.76
C ASP A 122 -4.91 -2.70 4.54
N ILE A 123 -5.20 -2.23 3.33
CA ILE A 123 -5.18 -0.80 3.03
C ILE A 123 -6.62 -0.27 3.07
N LEU A 124 -6.85 0.75 3.87
CA LEU A 124 -8.17 1.36 3.97
C LEU A 124 -8.32 2.55 3.03
N ALA A 125 -7.27 3.35 2.90
CA ALA A 125 -7.32 4.55 2.07
C ALA A 125 -5.92 5.02 1.78
N PHE A 126 -5.76 5.81 0.72
CA PHE A 126 -4.52 6.55 0.51
C PHE A 126 -4.85 7.85 -0.23
N CYS A 127 -3.95 8.82 -0.11
CA CYS A 127 -4.03 10.08 -0.81
C CYS A 127 -2.63 10.60 -1.02
N HIS A 128 -2.49 11.62 -1.88
CA HIS A 128 -1.20 12.27 -2.03
C HIS A 128 -0.82 12.96 -0.73
N ALA A 129 0.45 12.94 -0.40
CA ALA A 129 0.96 13.69 0.73
C ALA A 129 0.82 15.19 0.44
N PRO A 130 0.68 16.01 1.48
CA PRO A 130 0.70 17.45 1.26
C PRO A 130 2.08 17.89 0.78
N SER A 131 2.15 19.10 0.20
CA SER A 131 3.39 19.57 -0.41
C SER A 131 4.56 19.59 0.57
N TYR A 132 4.30 19.84 1.83
CA TYR A 132 5.37 19.88 2.84
C TYR A 132 5.89 18.48 3.18
N ASP A 133 5.22 17.42 2.75
CA ASP A 133 5.61 16.05 3.08
C ASP A 133 5.76 15.18 1.84
N GLY A 134 6.12 15.76 0.73
CA GLY A 134 6.40 15.04 -0.51
C GLY A 134 5.48 15.33 -1.67
N GLY A 135 4.32 15.87 -1.41
CA GLY A 135 3.39 16.26 -2.47
C GLY A 135 3.02 15.11 -3.39
N GLU A 136 3.09 15.36 -4.68
CA GLU A 136 2.72 14.35 -5.68
C GLU A 136 3.73 13.21 -5.78
N GLY A 137 4.87 13.34 -5.13
CA GLY A 137 5.87 12.27 -5.13
C GLY A 137 5.72 11.27 -4.00
N ALA A 138 4.72 11.43 -3.15
CA ALA A 138 4.53 10.57 -2.00
C ALA A 138 3.06 10.34 -1.74
N LEU A 139 2.76 9.22 -1.07
CA LEU A 139 1.41 8.86 -0.67
C LEU A 139 1.34 8.70 0.83
N TRP A 140 0.26 9.19 1.41
CA TRP A 140 -0.11 8.87 2.78
C TRP A 140 -1.09 7.70 2.71
N VAL A 141 -0.79 6.65 3.44
CA VAL A 141 -1.54 5.39 3.38
C VAL A 141 -2.06 5.03 4.75
N LEU A 142 -3.35 4.74 4.82
CA LEU A 142 -3.98 4.34 6.08
C LEU A 142 -4.16 2.83 6.08
N LEU A 143 -3.60 2.18 7.07
CA LEU A 143 -3.65 0.73 7.22
C LEU A 143 -4.77 0.34 8.19
N LYS A 144 -5.28 -0.88 8.01
CA LYS A 144 -6.18 -1.47 8.98
C LYS A 144 -5.48 -1.58 10.31
N ALA A 145 -6.23 -1.51 11.39
CA ALA A 145 -5.68 -1.79 12.69
C ALA A 145 -5.20 -3.23 12.74
N LYS A 146 -4.07 -3.45 13.41
CA LYS A 146 -3.56 -4.79 13.57
C LYS A 146 -4.50 -5.59 14.46
N THR A 147 -4.89 -6.76 13.96
CA THR A 147 -5.62 -7.70 14.80
C THR A 147 -4.72 -8.89 14.96
N THR A 148 -4.23 -9.09 16.18
CA THR A 148 -3.46 -10.28 16.47
C THR A 148 -4.44 -11.42 16.73
N GLU A 149 -4.00 -12.63 16.47
CA GLU A 149 -4.81 -13.79 16.76
C GLU A 149 -5.32 -13.76 18.20
N ARG A 150 -4.44 -13.37 19.10
CA ARG A 150 -4.77 -13.27 20.50
C ARG A 150 -5.82 -12.17 20.75
N GLY A 151 -5.64 -11.01 20.12
CA GLY A 151 -6.58 -9.91 20.26
C GLY A 151 -7.93 -10.23 19.66
N VAL A 152 -7.92 -10.84 18.48
CA VAL A 152 -9.15 -11.25 17.83
C VAL A 152 -9.88 -12.26 18.68
N SER A 153 -9.16 -13.24 19.21
CA SER A 153 -9.76 -14.27 20.06
C SER A 153 -10.41 -13.67 21.29
N LYS A 154 -9.72 -12.75 21.96
CA LYS A 154 -10.26 -12.09 23.14
C LYS A 154 -11.49 -11.25 22.81
N ASN A 155 -11.41 -10.50 21.75
CA ASN A 155 -12.52 -9.64 21.34
C ASN A 155 -13.74 -10.46 20.98
N ASN A 156 -13.52 -11.54 20.26
CA ASN A 156 -14.61 -12.42 19.88
C ASN A 156 -15.24 -13.08 21.09
N ALA A 157 -14.43 -13.50 22.04
CA ALA A 157 -14.94 -14.11 23.26
C ALA A 157 -15.76 -13.11 24.06
N LEU A 158 -15.29 -11.87 24.16
CA LEU A 158 -16.02 -10.83 24.87
C LEU A 158 -17.33 -10.49 24.17
N LEU A 159 -17.31 -10.39 22.86
CA LEU A 159 -18.52 -10.13 22.11
C LEU A 159 -19.51 -11.27 22.24
N ALA A 160 -19.04 -12.50 22.17
CA ALA A 160 -19.90 -13.66 22.31
C ALA A 160 -20.55 -13.68 23.70
N LYS A 161 -19.77 -13.37 24.73
CA LYS A 161 -20.31 -13.32 26.08
C LYS A 161 -21.36 -12.23 26.25
N SER A 162 -21.08 -11.06 25.65
CA SER A 162 -22.04 -9.95 25.70
C SER A 162 -23.33 -10.31 25.00
N MET A 163 -23.21 -10.93 23.84
CA MET A 163 -24.38 -11.34 23.07
C MET A 163 -25.18 -12.39 23.81
N ASN A 164 -24.50 -13.33 24.42
CA ASN A 164 -25.20 -14.36 25.21
C ASN A 164 -25.96 -13.75 26.38
N LYS A 165 -25.37 -12.75 27.01
CA LYS A 165 -26.06 -12.08 28.12
C LYS A 165 -27.28 -11.33 27.63
N LEU A 166 -27.20 -10.75 26.45
CA LEU A 166 -28.35 -10.03 25.88
C LEU A 166 -29.45 -10.97 25.43
N ILE A 167 -29.08 -12.15 24.98
CA ILE A 167 -30.05 -13.14 24.52
C ILE A 167 -30.72 -13.85 25.71
N CYS A 168 -29.96 -14.09 26.74
CA CYS A 168 -30.47 -14.70 27.94
C CYS A 168 -31.02 -13.64 28.91
#